data_f314cd4dac5edc23a0261cadb2cbfae3
#
_entry.id   f314cd4dac5edc23a0261cadb2cbfae3
#
_cell.length_a   1.000
_cell.length_b   1.000
_cell.length_c   1.000
_cell.angle_alpha   90.00
_cell.angle_beta   90.00
_cell.angle_gamma   90.00
#
_symmetry.space_group_name_H-M   'P 1'
#
loop_
_entity.id
_entity.type
_entity.pdbx_description
1 polymer ?
#
loop_
_entity_poly.entity_id
_entity_poly.type
_entity_poly.pdbx_seq_one_letter_code
_entity_poly.pdbx_strand_id
1 'polypeptide(L)'
;MKKIILTGDRPTGRLHVGHYVGSLQERVRLQNSGDFDEIYIMIADAQALTDNAEHPEKVRQNILQVALDYLACGLDPAKSTLFIQSMIPELTELTFYYMNLVTVSRVQRNPTVKAEIQQRHFEASIPVGFFCYPISQAADITAFHATTVPVGEDQMPMLEQCREIVHKFNAVYGETLTDPQIFLPSNKACLRLPGIDGKAKMSKSLGNCIYLADSPEEIRQKVMSMFTDPTHLRREDPGHTKDNPVFIYLDAFSKPEHFAAFLPEYSGLDELKAHYERGGLGDVTVKKFLNSVMQEELRPIRERREMWAGRLPEVYELLRVGSEKARAKAAQTLAEVRYAMRIDYFEDGNLLK
;
A
#
# COMPACT_ATOMS: atom_id res chain seq x y z
N MET A 1 1.47 7.23 25.93
CA MET A 1 1.02 6.12 25.06
C MET A 1 2.06 5.95 23.98
N LYS A 2 2.46 4.70 23.66
CA LYS A 2 3.38 4.44 22.54
C LYS A 2 2.75 4.86 21.22
N LYS A 3 3.57 5.43 20.34
CA LYS A 3 3.17 5.75 18.96
C LYS A 3 3.49 4.56 18.07
N ILE A 4 2.45 3.90 17.56
CA ILE A 4 2.58 2.65 16.81
C ILE A 4 1.97 2.84 15.42
N ILE A 5 2.74 2.48 14.38
CA ILE A 5 2.26 2.41 12.99
C ILE A 5 1.91 0.97 12.64
N LEU A 6 0.76 0.80 11.97
CA LEU A 6 0.47 -0.38 11.18
C LEU A 6 0.19 0.02 9.73
N THR A 7 0.79 -0.69 8.81
CA THR A 7 0.54 -0.56 7.36
C THR A 7 0.84 -1.89 6.66
N GLY A 8 0.45 -2.05 5.41
CA GLY A 8 0.74 -3.27 4.66
C GLY A 8 0.16 -3.27 3.27
N ASP A 9 0.48 -4.33 2.50
CA ASP A 9 -0.03 -4.55 1.15
C ASP A 9 -0.44 -6.01 0.97
N ARG A 10 -1.42 -6.24 0.10
CA ARG A 10 -1.83 -7.60 -0.30
C ARG A 10 -0.84 -8.17 -1.33
N PRO A 11 -0.35 -9.41 -1.15
CA PRO A 11 0.60 -10.04 -2.06
C PRO A 11 -0.10 -10.61 -3.31
N THR A 12 -0.81 -9.78 -4.05
CA THR A 12 -1.51 -10.13 -5.29
C THR A 12 -0.66 -9.96 -6.55
N GLY A 13 0.63 -9.68 -6.39
CA GLY A 13 1.64 -9.48 -7.43
C GLY A 13 2.75 -8.55 -6.92
N ARG A 14 3.80 -8.40 -7.74
CA ARG A 14 4.91 -7.46 -7.47
C ARG A 14 4.40 -6.04 -7.25
N LEU A 15 5.14 -5.24 -6.48
CA LEU A 15 4.80 -3.83 -6.29
C LEU A 15 5.28 -2.99 -7.48
N HIS A 16 4.54 -1.94 -7.79
CA HIS A 16 4.82 -1.03 -8.89
C HIS A 16 5.11 0.38 -8.39
N VAL A 17 5.61 1.24 -9.26
CA VAL A 17 5.99 2.62 -8.90
C VAL A 17 4.85 3.43 -8.26
N GLY A 18 3.59 3.10 -8.55
CA GLY A 18 2.44 3.69 -7.87
C GLY A 18 2.36 3.35 -6.38
N HIS A 19 2.76 2.14 -5.96
CA HIS A 19 2.90 1.80 -4.53
C HIS A 19 4.09 2.55 -3.92
N TYR A 20 5.18 2.67 -4.68
CA TYR A 20 6.37 3.37 -4.20
C TYR A 20 6.07 4.82 -3.85
N VAL A 21 5.53 5.57 -4.79
CA VAL A 21 5.23 6.99 -4.62
C VAL A 21 4.05 7.21 -3.67
N GLY A 22 3.00 6.39 -3.78
CA GLY A 22 1.77 6.55 -3.00
C GLY A 22 1.88 6.09 -1.54
N SER A 23 2.85 5.27 -1.20
CA SER A 23 2.90 4.63 0.11
C SER A 23 4.30 4.32 0.63
N LEU A 24 5.16 3.61 -0.14
CA LEU A 24 6.41 3.08 0.39
C LEU A 24 7.43 4.18 0.74
N GLN A 25 7.53 5.24 -0.05
CA GLN A 25 8.38 6.39 0.27
C GLN A 25 8.01 7.00 1.62
N GLU A 26 6.71 7.16 1.89
CA GLU A 26 6.23 7.71 3.15
C GLU A 26 6.48 6.76 4.32
N ARG A 27 6.32 5.44 4.13
CA ARG A 27 6.67 4.44 5.16
C ARG A 27 8.14 4.51 5.55
N VAL A 28 9.04 4.63 4.55
CA VAL A 28 10.48 4.79 4.78
C VAL A 28 10.79 6.11 5.49
N ARG A 29 10.12 7.20 5.10
CA ARG A 29 10.26 8.50 5.77
C ARG A 29 9.83 8.42 7.24
N LEU A 30 8.66 7.84 7.52
CA LEU A 30 8.15 7.64 8.88
C LEU A 30 9.07 6.73 9.71
N GLN A 31 9.57 5.64 9.11
CA GLN A 31 10.56 4.77 9.75
C GLN A 31 11.81 5.52 10.21
N ASN A 32 12.28 6.47 9.40
CA ASN A 32 13.52 7.20 9.65
C ASN A 32 13.30 8.52 10.42
N SER A 33 12.07 8.93 10.69
CA SER A 33 11.78 10.15 11.44
C SER A 33 12.15 10.05 12.93
N GLY A 34 12.10 8.84 13.50
CA GLY A 34 12.26 8.63 14.94
C GLY A 34 11.02 9.00 15.78
N ASP A 35 9.90 9.34 15.14
CA ASP A 35 8.68 9.80 15.81
C ASP A 35 7.81 8.66 16.37
N PHE A 36 8.12 7.41 16.01
CA PHE A 36 7.32 6.22 16.32
C PHE A 36 8.13 5.19 17.10
N ASP A 37 7.50 4.62 18.13
CA ASP A 37 8.12 3.61 18.99
C ASP A 37 8.16 2.23 18.32
N GLU A 38 7.12 1.88 17.54
CA GLU A 38 6.99 0.60 16.86
C GLU A 38 6.35 0.78 15.48
N ILE A 39 6.86 0.05 14.50
CA ILE A 39 6.35 0.05 13.14
C ILE A 39 6.13 -1.40 12.69
N TYR A 40 4.89 -1.73 12.36
CA TYR A 40 4.47 -3.03 11.86
C TYR A 40 4.09 -2.91 10.40
N ILE A 41 4.69 -3.76 9.55
CA ILE A 41 4.46 -3.77 8.10
C ILE A 41 4.00 -5.15 7.69
N MET A 42 2.74 -5.24 7.35
CA MET A 42 2.03 -6.48 7.09
C MET A 42 2.07 -6.87 5.60
N ILE A 43 2.34 -8.14 5.34
CA ILE A 43 2.00 -8.78 4.08
C ILE A 43 0.65 -9.46 4.28
N ALA A 44 -0.42 -8.85 3.74
CA ALA A 44 -1.81 -9.19 4.01
C ALA A 44 -2.30 -10.34 3.11
N ASP A 45 -1.77 -11.53 3.32
CA ASP A 45 -2.04 -12.72 2.50
C ASP A 45 -3.45 -13.30 2.75
N ALA A 46 -3.90 -13.37 3.98
CA ALA A 46 -5.25 -13.83 4.30
C ALA A 46 -6.31 -12.89 3.68
N GLN A 47 -6.08 -11.59 3.73
CA GLN A 47 -6.95 -10.62 3.07
C GLN A 47 -6.87 -10.72 1.55
N ALA A 48 -5.71 -11.05 0.97
CA ALA A 48 -5.59 -11.28 -0.46
C ALA A 48 -6.43 -12.47 -0.96
N LEU A 49 -6.68 -13.47 -0.11
CA LEU A 49 -7.51 -14.63 -0.43
C LEU A 49 -8.99 -14.29 -0.56
N THR A 50 -9.47 -13.17 -0.02
CA THR A 50 -10.90 -12.79 -0.08
C THR A 50 -11.41 -12.63 -1.52
N ASP A 51 -10.50 -12.33 -2.45
CA ASP A 51 -10.77 -12.18 -3.88
C ASP A 51 -9.85 -13.02 -4.78
N ASN A 52 -9.05 -13.91 -4.20
CA ASN A 52 -8.16 -14.84 -4.90
C ASN A 52 -8.25 -16.27 -4.29
N ALA A 53 -9.39 -16.65 -3.71
CA ALA A 53 -9.56 -17.94 -3.05
C ALA A 53 -9.32 -19.13 -3.99
N GLU A 54 -9.68 -19.01 -5.26
CA GLU A 54 -9.46 -20.05 -6.28
C GLU A 54 -8.01 -20.10 -6.81
N HIS A 55 -7.19 -19.12 -6.44
CA HIS A 55 -5.82 -18.96 -6.91
C HIS A 55 -4.83 -18.73 -5.75
N PRO A 56 -4.79 -19.59 -4.70
CA PRO A 56 -3.94 -19.39 -3.53
C PRO A 56 -2.45 -19.38 -3.87
N GLU A 57 -2.06 -20.08 -4.91
CA GLU A 57 -0.68 -20.12 -5.39
C GLU A 57 -0.16 -18.75 -5.84
N LYS A 58 -1.02 -17.94 -6.44
CA LYS A 58 -0.70 -16.54 -6.78
C LYS A 58 -0.33 -15.73 -5.53
N VAL A 59 -1.07 -15.90 -4.44
CA VAL A 59 -0.79 -15.22 -3.16
C VAL A 59 0.54 -15.74 -2.59
N ARG A 60 0.69 -17.07 -2.50
CA ARG A 60 1.89 -17.73 -1.99
C ARG A 60 3.17 -17.27 -2.69
N GLN A 61 3.19 -17.27 -4.02
CA GLN A 61 4.36 -16.88 -4.83
C GLN A 61 4.76 -15.41 -4.64
N ASN A 62 3.82 -14.55 -4.25
CA ASN A 62 4.07 -13.13 -4.10
C ASN A 62 4.46 -12.69 -2.68
N ILE A 63 4.46 -13.56 -1.68
CA ILE A 63 4.92 -13.22 -0.32
C ILE A 63 6.36 -12.70 -0.35
N LEU A 64 7.29 -13.50 -0.86
CA LEU A 64 8.70 -13.10 -0.95
C LEU A 64 8.92 -11.95 -1.93
N GLN A 65 8.12 -11.85 -3.00
CA GLN A 65 8.25 -10.75 -3.95
C GLN A 65 7.93 -9.40 -3.29
N VAL A 66 6.85 -9.34 -2.49
CA VAL A 66 6.48 -8.13 -1.75
C VAL A 66 7.51 -7.82 -0.66
N ALA A 67 8.01 -8.83 0.05
CA ALA A 67 9.07 -8.64 1.04
C ALA A 67 10.35 -8.06 0.41
N LEU A 68 10.76 -8.59 -0.75
CA LEU A 68 11.90 -8.06 -1.51
C LEU A 68 11.68 -6.61 -1.94
N ASP A 69 10.47 -6.27 -2.39
CA ASP A 69 10.13 -4.90 -2.79
C ASP A 69 10.15 -3.94 -1.58
N TYR A 70 9.69 -4.38 -0.41
CA TYR A 70 9.78 -3.61 0.84
C TYR A 70 11.24 -3.29 1.22
N LEU A 71 12.06 -4.32 1.27
CA LEU A 71 13.49 -4.17 1.60
C LEU A 71 14.25 -3.33 0.54
N ALA A 72 13.91 -3.52 -0.73
CA ALA A 72 14.46 -2.75 -1.84
C ALA A 72 14.15 -1.26 -1.73
N CYS A 73 12.94 -0.90 -1.31
CA CYS A 73 12.53 0.48 -1.10
C CYS A 73 13.19 1.14 0.12
N GLY A 74 13.84 0.36 0.99
CA GLY A 74 14.57 0.87 2.16
C GLY A 74 13.85 0.67 3.50
N LEU A 75 12.84 -0.19 3.56
CA LEU A 75 12.32 -0.64 4.84
C LEU A 75 13.38 -1.51 5.54
N ASP A 76 13.74 -1.09 6.74
CA ASP A 76 14.82 -1.67 7.55
C ASP A 76 14.22 -2.60 8.61
N PRO A 77 14.50 -3.92 8.56
CA PRO A 77 13.99 -4.88 9.52
C PRO A 77 14.50 -4.67 10.95
N ALA A 78 15.57 -3.88 11.14
CA ALA A 78 16.00 -3.47 12.48
C ALA A 78 15.10 -2.39 13.11
N LYS A 79 14.38 -1.63 12.29
CA LYS A 79 13.49 -0.53 12.71
C LYS A 79 12.02 -0.87 12.58
N SER A 80 11.67 -1.72 11.62
CA SER A 80 10.29 -2.09 11.28
C SER A 80 10.10 -3.60 11.35
N THR A 81 8.98 -4.04 11.92
CA THR A 81 8.63 -5.45 11.99
C THR A 81 7.85 -5.85 10.76
N LEU A 82 8.49 -6.59 9.83
CA LEU A 82 7.83 -7.16 8.64
C LEU A 82 7.23 -8.52 9.01
N PHE A 83 5.95 -8.74 8.71
CA PHE A 83 5.27 -9.98 9.07
C PHE A 83 4.21 -10.40 8.07
N ILE A 84 3.79 -11.67 8.15
CA ILE A 84 2.75 -12.28 7.31
C ILE A 84 1.46 -12.38 8.13
N GLN A 85 0.36 -11.87 7.61
CA GLN A 85 -0.94 -11.77 8.30
C GLN A 85 -1.44 -13.13 8.78
N SER A 86 -1.42 -14.15 7.92
CA SER A 86 -1.91 -15.50 8.25
C SER A 86 -1.13 -16.21 9.36
N MET A 87 0.07 -15.72 9.70
CA MET A 87 0.86 -16.24 10.82
C MET A 87 0.36 -15.72 12.18
N ILE A 88 -0.65 -14.87 12.21
CA ILE A 88 -1.24 -14.27 13.40
C ILE A 88 -2.70 -14.73 13.56
N PRO A 89 -2.96 -15.95 14.06
CA PRO A 89 -4.32 -16.46 14.18
C PRO A 89 -5.23 -15.63 15.10
N GLU A 90 -4.66 -14.86 16.00
CA GLU A 90 -5.34 -13.95 16.91
C GLU A 90 -6.19 -12.89 16.17
N LEU A 91 -5.78 -12.50 14.96
CA LEU A 91 -6.54 -11.58 14.10
C LEU A 91 -7.89 -12.14 13.68
N THR A 92 -7.95 -13.45 13.46
CA THR A 92 -9.20 -14.14 13.08
C THR A 92 -10.19 -14.14 14.24
N GLU A 93 -9.73 -14.37 15.46
CA GLU A 93 -10.57 -14.35 16.65
C GLU A 93 -11.10 -12.94 16.94
N LEU A 94 -10.23 -11.92 16.88
CA LEU A 94 -10.66 -10.52 17.01
C LEU A 94 -11.69 -10.15 15.94
N THR A 95 -11.48 -10.57 14.69
CA THR A 95 -12.46 -10.36 13.61
C THR A 95 -13.82 -10.93 13.96
N PHE A 96 -13.86 -12.15 14.49
CA PHE A 96 -15.12 -12.77 14.90
C PHE A 96 -15.84 -11.99 16.01
N TYR A 97 -15.11 -11.50 17.01
CA TYR A 97 -15.70 -10.66 18.06
C TYR A 97 -16.25 -9.35 17.50
N TYR A 98 -15.52 -8.71 16.60
CA TYR A 98 -15.94 -7.45 15.98
C TYR A 98 -17.14 -7.60 15.03
N MET A 99 -17.33 -8.77 14.41
CA MET A 99 -18.55 -9.07 13.64
C MET A 99 -19.83 -8.91 14.45
N ASN A 100 -19.78 -9.11 15.78
CA ASN A 100 -20.93 -8.92 16.67
C ASN A 100 -21.24 -7.44 16.96
N LEU A 101 -20.34 -6.52 16.60
CA LEU A 101 -20.48 -5.09 16.82
C LEU A 101 -20.92 -4.33 15.58
N VAL A 102 -20.92 -4.98 14.40
CA VAL A 102 -21.20 -4.34 13.11
C VAL A 102 -22.40 -5.01 12.46
N THR A 103 -23.30 -4.23 11.87
CA THR A 103 -24.44 -4.77 11.12
C THR A 103 -24.10 -4.95 9.63
N VAL A 104 -24.75 -5.91 8.97
CA VAL A 104 -24.66 -6.12 7.51
C VAL A 104 -24.93 -4.81 6.77
N SER A 105 -25.98 -4.08 7.14
CA SER A 105 -26.33 -2.80 6.52
C SER A 105 -25.22 -1.74 6.65
N ARG A 106 -24.42 -1.77 7.73
CA ARG A 106 -23.29 -0.83 7.89
C ARG A 106 -22.17 -1.16 6.93
N VAL A 107 -21.82 -2.43 6.79
CA VAL A 107 -20.80 -2.87 5.83
C VAL A 107 -21.22 -2.56 4.40
N GLN A 108 -22.46 -2.85 4.02
CA GLN A 108 -23.00 -2.54 2.68
C GLN A 108 -22.97 -1.05 2.32
N ARG A 109 -23.07 -0.17 3.31
CA ARG A 109 -23.03 1.29 3.10
C ARG A 109 -21.60 1.85 3.03
N ASN A 110 -20.57 1.05 3.31
CA ASN A 110 -19.18 1.50 3.17
C ASN A 110 -18.89 1.82 1.69
N PRO A 111 -18.49 3.07 1.35
CA PRO A 111 -18.32 3.50 -0.03
C PRO A 111 -17.27 2.67 -0.80
N THR A 112 -16.18 2.29 -0.13
CA THR A 112 -15.10 1.48 -0.74
C THR A 112 -15.59 0.08 -1.06
N VAL A 113 -16.26 -0.60 -0.12
CA VAL A 113 -16.87 -1.92 -0.34
C VAL A 113 -17.86 -1.88 -1.51
N LYS A 114 -18.72 -0.87 -1.54
CA LYS A 114 -19.71 -0.70 -2.60
C LYS A 114 -19.07 -0.52 -3.97
N ALA A 115 -18.03 0.31 -4.07
CA ALA A 115 -17.31 0.53 -5.31
C ALA A 115 -16.58 -0.74 -5.78
N GLU A 116 -15.96 -1.47 -4.86
CA GLU A 116 -15.24 -2.71 -5.18
C GLU A 116 -16.19 -3.85 -5.62
N ILE A 117 -17.37 -3.98 -4.99
CA ILE A 117 -18.39 -4.94 -5.43
C ILE A 117 -18.78 -4.69 -6.90
N GLN A 118 -19.01 -3.43 -7.27
CA GLN A 118 -19.32 -3.05 -8.65
C GLN A 118 -18.16 -3.33 -9.61
N GLN A 119 -16.94 -2.96 -9.25
CA GLN A 119 -15.76 -3.19 -10.09
C GLN A 119 -15.45 -4.66 -10.35
N ARG A 120 -15.82 -5.54 -9.40
CA ARG A 120 -15.57 -6.99 -9.48
C ARG A 120 -16.76 -7.79 -10.00
N HIS A 121 -17.88 -7.13 -10.29
CA HIS A 121 -19.11 -7.77 -10.75
C HIS A 121 -19.63 -8.82 -9.76
N PHE A 122 -19.53 -8.52 -8.45
CA PHE A 122 -19.99 -9.41 -7.38
C PHE A 122 -21.47 -9.19 -6.97
N GLU A 123 -22.21 -8.33 -7.67
CA GLU A 123 -23.58 -7.91 -7.27
C GLU A 123 -24.54 -9.08 -7.03
N ALA A 124 -24.41 -10.15 -7.83
CA ALA A 124 -25.26 -11.34 -7.73
C ALA A 124 -24.76 -12.36 -6.69
N SER A 125 -23.48 -12.35 -6.33
CA SER A 125 -22.90 -13.36 -5.43
C SER A 125 -21.64 -12.82 -4.76
N ILE A 126 -21.81 -12.15 -3.62
CA ILE A 126 -20.72 -11.58 -2.85
C ILE A 126 -20.12 -12.66 -1.94
N PRO A 127 -18.80 -12.99 -2.07
CA PRO A 127 -18.16 -13.90 -1.13
C PRO A 127 -18.18 -13.31 0.29
N VAL A 128 -18.52 -14.13 1.30
CA VAL A 128 -18.63 -13.67 2.69
C VAL A 128 -17.30 -13.09 3.19
N GLY A 129 -16.17 -13.73 2.88
CA GLY A 129 -14.85 -13.22 3.24
C GLY A 129 -14.57 -11.84 2.63
N PHE A 130 -14.94 -11.63 1.36
CA PHE A 130 -14.86 -10.33 0.71
C PHE A 130 -15.79 -9.30 1.39
N PHE A 131 -16.99 -9.69 1.76
CA PHE A 131 -17.91 -8.81 2.44
C PHE A 131 -17.44 -8.38 3.83
N CYS A 132 -16.78 -9.30 4.56
CA CYS A 132 -16.33 -9.08 5.94
C CYS A 132 -14.93 -8.46 6.06
N TYR A 133 -14.16 -8.28 4.95
CA TYR A 133 -12.79 -7.80 5.05
C TYR A 133 -12.62 -6.44 5.78
N PRO A 134 -13.58 -5.48 5.76
CA PRO A 134 -13.43 -4.24 6.52
C PRO A 134 -13.39 -4.46 8.04
N ILE A 135 -14.06 -5.52 8.52
CA ILE A 135 -14.03 -5.92 9.94
C ILE A 135 -12.70 -6.60 10.26
N SER A 136 -12.21 -7.46 9.37
CA SER A 136 -10.87 -8.05 9.48
C SER A 136 -9.77 -6.99 9.48
N GLN A 137 -9.88 -5.96 8.64
CA GLN A 137 -8.92 -4.85 8.64
C GLN A 137 -8.94 -4.06 9.97
N ALA A 138 -10.08 -3.93 10.62
CA ALA A 138 -10.15 -3.34 11.95
C ALA A 138 -9.44 -4.21 13.00
N ALA A 139 -9.53 -5.54 12.89
CA ALA A 139 -8.78 -6.46 13.74
C ALA A 139 -7.26 -6.35 13.50
N ASP A 140 -6.82 -6.26 12.24
CA ASP A 140 -5.42 -6.02 11.89
C ASP A 140 -4.87 -4.78 12.61
N ILE A 141 -5.61 -3.68 12.58
CA ILE A 141 -5.19 -2.38 13.14
C ILE A 141 -5.16 -2.43 14.68
N THR A 142 -6.22 -2.92 15.28
CA THR A 142 -6.39 -2.87 16.73
C THR A 142 -5.54 -3.89 17.48
N ALA A 143 -5.21 -5.04 16.86
CA ALA A 143 -4.36 -6.07 17.45
C ALA A 143 -2.97 -5.54 17.88
N PHE A 144 -2.50 -4.48 17.25
CA PHE A 144 -1.22 -3.85 17.57
C PHE A 144 -1.35 -2.57 18.41
N HIS A 145 -2.57 -2.18 18.80
CA HIS A 145 -2.86 -0.85 19.35
C HIS A 145 -2.31 0.27 18.46
N ALA A 146 -2.45 0.12 17.14
CA ALA A 146 -1.93 1.10 16.20
C ALA A 146 -2.56 2.48 16.46
N THR A 147 -1.70 3.47 16.70
CA THR A 147 -2.12 4.87 16.90
C THR A 147 -2.21 5.62 15.60
N THR A 148 -1.50 5.15 14.56
CA THR A 148 -1.37 5.82 13.27
C THR A 148 -1.39 4.81 12.15
N VAL A 149 -2.24 5.06 11.16
CA VAL A 149 -2.37 4.21 9.97
C VAL A 149 -2.17 5.07 8.71
N PRO A 150 -0.99 4.97 8.06
CA PRO A 150 -0.73 5.64 6.80
C PRO A 150 -1.55 4.99 5.68
N VAL A 151 -2.44 5.75 5.05
CA VAL A 151 -3.33 5.25 3.99
C VAL A 151 -3.57 6.29 2.91
N GLY A 152 -3.97 5.84 1.72
CA GLY A 152 -4.54 6.70 0.69
C GLY A 152 -5.98 7.12 1.02
N GLU A 153 -6.48 8.14 0.34
CA GLU A 153 -7.84 8.68 0.55
C GLU A 153 -8.93 7.61 0.35
N ASP A 154 -8.72 6.66 -0.54
CA ASP A 154 -9.64 5.55 -0.82
C ASP A 154 -9.84 4.60 0.37
N GLN A 155 -8.92 4.59 1.33
CA GLN A 155 -8.98 3.78 2.54
C GLN A 155 -9.61 4.52 3.75
N MET A 156 -9.92 5.80 3.63
CA MET A 156 -10.53 6.56 4.72
C MET A 156 -11.83 5.91 5.25
N PRO A 157 -12.76 5.45 4.40
CA PRO A 157 -13.99 4.81 4.88
C PRO A 157 -13.76 3.51 5.68
N MET A 158 -12.62 2.81 5.41
CA MET A 158 -12.23 1.63 6.19
C MET A 158 -11.76 2.02 7.59
N LEU A 159 -10.94 3.08 7.68
CA LEU A 159 -10.46 3.59 8.96
C LEU A 159 -11.60 4.17 9.81
N GLU A 160 -12.55 4.85 9.18
CA GLU A 160 -13.76 5.33 9.86
C GLU A 160 -14.57 4.15 10.45
N GLN A 161 -14.75 3.07 9.69
CA GLN A 161 -15.40 1.86 10.17
C GLN A 161 -14.63 1.18 11.30
N CYS A 162 -13.29 1.16 11.23
CA CYS A 162 -12.44 0.68 12.32
C CYS A 162 -12.66 1.50 13.59
N ARG A 163 -12.65 2.82 13.51
CA ARG A 163 -12.92 3.71 14.66
C ARG A 163 -14.32 3.51 15.26
N GLU A 164 -15.33 3.31 14.41
CA GLU A 164 -16.68 2.97 14.89
C GLU A 164 -16.69 1.66 15.70
N ILE A 165 -15.95 0.64 15.27
CA ILE A 165 -15.80 -0.63 15.99
C ILE A 165 -15.09 -0.39 17.33
N VAL A 166 -13.98 0.35 17.33
CA VAL A 166 -13.25 0.71 18.55
C VAL A 166 -14.15 1.43 19.55
N HIS A 167 -14.83 2.48 19.11
CA HIS A 167 -15.72 3.26 19.99
C HIS A 167 -16.85 2.39 20.55
N LYS A 168 -17.45 1.53 19.71
CA LYS A 168 -18.52 0.65 20.17
C LYS A 168 -18.01 -0.42 21.13
N PHE A 169 -16.84 -1.00 20.86
CA PHE A 169 -16.22 -1.96 21.75
C PHE A 169 -15.96 -1.33 23.13
N ASN A 170 -15.27 -0.19 23.13
CA ASN A 170 -14.93 0.51 24.38
C ASN A 170 -16.16 0.97 25.17
N ALA A 171 -17.22 1.38 24.48
CA ALA A 171 -18.48 1.76 25.13
C ALA A 171 -19.21 0.56 25.80
N VAL A 172 -19.08 -0.65 25.23
CA VAL A 172 -19.77 -1.85 25.73
C VAL A 172 -18.93 -2.57 26.79
N TYR A 173 -17.61 -2.69 26.58
CA TYR A 173 -16.74 -3.57 27.35
C TYR A 173 -15.71 -2.81 28.20
N GLY A 174 -15.65 -1.47 28.08
CA GLY A 174 -14.65 -0.63 28.77
C GLY A 174 -13.46 -0.26 27.86
N GLU A 175 -12.76 0.80 28.26
CA GLU A 175 -11.61 1.34 27.51
C GLU A 175 -10.48 0.28 27.36
N THR A 176 -10.40 -0.32 26.19
CA THR A 176 -9.47 -1.40 25.88
C THR A 176 -8.72 -1.15 24.57
N LEU A 177 -9.46 -0.82 23.51
CA LEU A 177 -8.89 -0.65 22.16
C LEU A 177 -8.46 0.79 21.92
N THR A 178 -7.34 0.96 21.21
CA THR A 178 -6.83 2.28 20.82
C THR A 178 -7.54 2.81 19.58
N ASP A 179 -7.98 4.08 19.62
CA ASP A 179 -8.58 4.77 18.45
C ASP A 179 -7.49 5.19 17.46
N PRO A 180 -7.42 4.59 16.26
CA PRO A 180 -6.36 4.89 15.30
C PRO A 180 -6.60 6.23 14.59
N GLN A 181 -5.53 6.98 14.39
CA GLN A 181 -5.55 8.20 13.61
C GLN A 181 -5.17 7.92 12.15
N ILE A 182 -5.91 8.54 11.25
CA ILE A 182 -5.64 8.47 9.80
C ILE A 182 -4.46 9.38 9.50
N PHE A 183 -3.47 8.85 8.80
CA PHE A 183 -2.34 9.64 8.32
C PHE A 183 -2.35 9.64 6.78
N LEU A 184 -2.59 10.81 6.20
CA LEU A 184 -2.55 11.00 4.75
C LEU A 184 -1.15 11.48 4.34
N PRO A 185 -0.58 10.95 3.26
CA PRO A 185 0.69 11.43 2.73
C PRO A 185 0.64 12.93 2.39
N SER A 186 1.71 13.65 2.68
CA SER A 186 1.80 15.10 2.47
C SER A 186 1.81 15.50 0.99
N ASN A 187 2.27 14.62 0.11
CA ASN A 187 2.37 14.89 -1.32
C ASN A 187 1.12 14.42 -2.08
N LYS A 188 0.17 15.33 -2.26
CA LYS A 188 -1.09 15.05 -2.98
C LYS A 188 -0.89 14.75 -4.48
N ALA A 189 0.16 15.26 -5.11
CA ALA A 189 0.44 15.02 -6.53
C ALA A 189 0.82 13.56 -6.82
N CYS A 190 1.31 12.83 -5.81
CA CYS A 190 1.79 11.47 -5.93
C CYS A 190 0.72 10.39 -5.64
N LEU A 191 -0.49 10.78 -5.23
CA LEU A 191 -1.50 9.84 -4.70
C LEU A 191 -2.09 8.88 -5.74
N ARG A 192 -2.02 9.19 -7.04
CA ARG A 192 -2.59 8.32 -8.10
C ARG A 192 -1.82 8.45 -9.40
N LEU A 193 -0.74 7.69 -9.56
CA LEU A 193 -0.14 7.55 -10.86
C LEU A 193 -1.08 6.79 -11.82
N PRO A 194 -1.34 7.33 -13.02
CA PRO A 194 -2.06 6.60 -14.05
C PRO A 194 -1.22 5.43 -14.57
N GLY A 195 -1.86 4.44 -15.16
CA GLY A 195 -1.17 3.43 -15.95
C GLY A 195 -0.46 4.05 -17.16
N ILE A 196 0.48 3.30 -17.74
CA ILE A 196 1.18 3.74 -18.96
C ILE A 196 0.26 4.00 -20.14
N ASP A 197 -0.95 3.45 -20.10
CA ASP A 197 -2.03 3.65 -21.10
C ASP A 197 -2.77 4.99 -20.97
N GLY A 198 -2.55 5.75 -19.90
CA GLY A 198 -3.17 7.03 -19.62
C GLY A 198 -4.69 6.99 -19.38
N LYS A 199 -5.31 5.81 -19.36
CA LYS A 199 -6.78 5.66 -19.29
C LYS A 199 -7.30 5.34 -17.91
N ALA A 200 -6.54 4.59 -17.14
CA ALA A 200 -6.96 4.09 -15.84
C ALA A 200 -5.83 4.22 -14.81
N LYS A 201 -6.17 4.09 -13.54
CA LYS A 201 -5.18 3.92 -12.46
C LYS A 201 -4.28 2.73 -12.81
N MET A 202 -3.00 2.83 -12.44
CA MET A 202 -2.07 1.72 -12.55
C MET A 202 -2.62 0.47 -11.87
N SER A 203 -2.72 -0.63 -12.61
CA SER A 203 -3.30 -1.88 -12.13
C SER A 203 -2.57 -3.09 -12.72
N LYS A 204 -2.26 -4.04 -11.85
CA LYS A 204 -1.60 -5.30 -12.23
C LYS A 204 -2.45 -6.11 -13.23
N SER A 205 -3.77 -6.10 -13.05
CA SER A 205 -4.70 -6.84 -13.94
C SER A 205 -4.80 -6.26 -15.34
N LEU A 206 -4.53 -4.96 -15.49
CA LEU A 206 -4.54 -4.28 -16.79
C LEU A 206 -3.18 -4.33 -17.50
N GLY A 207 -2.13 -4.82 -16.86
CA GLY A 207 -0.79 -4.89 -17.44
C GLY A 207 -0.16 -3.52 -17.74
N ASN A 208 -0.71 -2.43 -17.19
CA ASN A 208 -0.31 -1.05 -17.44
C ASN A 208 0.66 -0.49 -16.38
N CYS A 209 1.42 -1.37 -15.70
CA CYS A 209 2.30 -1.02 -14.60
C CYS A 209 3.78 -0.97 -15.00
N ILE A 210 4.54 -0.03 -14.40
CA ILE A 210 5.99 -0.12 -14.24
C ILE A 210 6.25 -0.72 -12.86
N TYR A 211 6.86 -1.92 -12.81
CA TYR A 211 7.16 -2.60 -11.55
C TYR A 211 8.50 -2.14 -10.98
N LEU A 212 8.66 -2.21 -9.67
CA LEU A 212 9.93 -1.93 -9.00
C LEU A 212 11.03 -2.93 -9.38
N ALA A 213 10.61 -4.12 -9.79
CA ALA A 213 11.47 -5.21 -10.23
C ALA A 213 11.74 -5.22 -11.74
N ASP A 214 11.21 -4.25 -12.51
CA ASP A 214 11.45 -4.19 -13.95
C ASP A 214 12.94 -3.90 -14.22
N SER A 215 13.48 -4.59 -15.21
CA SER A 215 14.83 -4.33 -15.74
C SER A 215 14.92 -2.94 -16.40
N PRO A 216 16.11 -2.38 -16.58
CA PRO A 216 16.28 -1.12 -17.29
C PRO A 216 15.64 -1.11 -18.67
N GLU A 217 15.69 -2.23 -19.39
CA GLU A 217 15.13 -2.35 -20.73
C GLU A 217 13.58 -2.41 -20.68
N GLU A 218 13.00 -3.14 -19.73
CA GLU A 218 11.53 -3.18 -19.53
C GLU A 218 10.99 -1.79 -19.18
N ILE A 219 11.68 -1.04 -18.30
CA ILE A 219 11.31 0.35 -17.99
C ILE A 219 11.35 1.20 -19.24
N ARG A 220 12.44 1.10 -20.02
CA ARG A 220 12.58 1.87 -21.25
C ARG A 220 11.44 1.58 -22.22
N GLN A 221 11.12 0.30 -22.46
CA GLN A 221 10.04 -0.11 -23.35
C GLN A 221 8.69 0.44 -22.87
N LYS A 222 8.39 0.32 -21.57
CA LYS A 222 7.15 0.81 -20.99
C LYS A 222 7.03 2.33 -21.08
N VAL A 223 8.09 3.08 -20.75
CA VAL A 223 8.10 4.54 -20.88
C VAL A 223 7.92 4.98 -22.34
N MET A 224 8.63 4.36 -23.26
CA MET A 224 8.51 4.69 -24.68
C MET A 224 7.12 4.36 -25.26
N SER A 225 6.42 3.36 -24.70
CA SER A 225 5.05 2.98 -25.08
C SER A 225 3.95 3.78 -24.35
N MET A 226 4.30 4.67 -23.42
CA MET A 226 3.30 5.49 -22.72
C MET A 226 2.39 6.22 -23.69
N PHE A 227 1.12 6.32 -23.30
CA PHE A 227 0.15 7.15 -24.00
C PHE A 227 0.66 8.59 -24.16
N THR A 228 0.41 9.18 -25.32
CA THR A 228 0.75 10.58 -25.63
C THR A 228 -0.51 11.31 -26.08
N ASP A 229 -0.45 12.63 -26.08
CA ASP A 229 -1.54 13.49 -26.53
C ASP A 229 -1.91 13.16 -28.01
N PRO A 230 -3.12 12.71 -28.30
CA PRO A 230 -3.52 12.37 -29.66
C PRO A 230 -3.66 13.59 -30.60
N THR A 231 -3.65 14.80 -30.05
CA THR A 231 -3.67 16.05 -30.82
C THR A 231 -2.28 16.56 -31.17
N HIS A 232 -1.23 16.09 -30.48
CA HIS A 232 0.18 16.43 -30.72
C HIS A 232 0.78 15.47 -31.77
N LEU A 233 0.41 15.63 -33.04
CA LEU A 233 0.81 14.75 -34.14
C LEU A 233 2.19 15.09 -34.70
N ARG A 234 2.55 16.36 -34.69
CA ARG A 234 3.83 16.89 -35.15
C ARG A 234 4.53 17.63 -34.02
N ARG A 235 5.84 17.68 -34.10
CA ARG A 235 6.67 18.39 -33.12
C ARG A 235 6.24 19.87 -32.91
N GLU A 236 5.80 20.50 -33.99
CA GLU A 236 5.39 21.91 -34.02
C GLU A 236 4.01 22.15 -33.42
N ASP A 237 3.19 21.10 -33.29
CA ASP A 237 1.83 21.23 -32.76
C ASP A 237 1.90 21.55 -31.26
N PRO A 238 1.01 22.39 -30.71
CA PRO A 238 0.83 22.53 -29.27
C PRO A 238 0.39 21.21 -28.64
N GLY A 239 0.98 20.85 -27.51
CA GLY A 239 0.61 19.66 -26.75
C GLY A 239 -0.11 19.98 -25.45
N HIS A 240 -0.70 18.97 -24.81
CA HIS A 240 -1.35 19.09 -23.51
C HIS A 240 -0.59 18.29 -22.45
N THR A 241 -0.22 18.94 -21.37
CA THR A 241 0.46 18.32 -20.23
C THR A 241 -0.53 17.79 -19.19
N LYS A 242 -1.71 18.39 -19.11
CA LYS A 242 -2.78 17.94 -18.23
C LYS A 242 -3.27 16.53 -18.65
N ASP A 243 -3.40 15.66 -17.67
CA ASP A 243 -3.83 14.26 -17.85
C ASP A 243 -2.90 13.43 -18.75
N ASN A 244 -1.73 13.95 -19.11
CA ASN A 244 -0.70 13.24 -19.86
C ASN A 244 0.18 12.44 -18.90
N PRO A 245 0.20 11.09 -18.99
CA PRO A 245 0.93 10.24 -18.05
C PRO A 245 2.43 10.55 -18.01
N VAL A 246 3.05 10.94 -19.13
CA VAL A 246 4.48 11.27 -19.16
C VAL A 246 4.79 12.44 -18.24
N PHE A 247 3.99 13.50 -18.27
CA PHE A 247 4.18 14.66 -17.40
C PHE A 247 3.79 14.39 -15.95
N ILE A 248 2.74 13.58 -15.71
CA ILE A 248 2.37 13.16 -14.35
C ILE A 248 3.51 12.37 -13.69
N TYR A 249 4.19 11.51 -14.44
CA TYR A 249 5.37 10.80 -13.92
C TYR A 249 6.56 11.73 -13.71
N LEU A 250 6.76 12.73 -14.59
CA LEU A 250 7.78 13.75 -14.36
C LEU A 250 7.50 14.60 -13.12
N ASP A 251 6.23 14.95 -12.87
CA ASP A 251 5.82 15.63 -11.61
C ASP A 251 6.15 14.80 -10.36
N ALA A 252 6.04 13.48 -10.47
CA ALA A 252 6.26 12.57 -9.36
C ALA A 252 7.74 12.26 -9.10
N PHE A 253 8.58 12.22 -10.13
CA PHE A 253 9.94 11.69 -10.06
C PHE A 253 11.03 12.68 -10.42
N SER A 254 10.75 13.72 -11.24
CA SER A 254 11.82 14.63 -11.65
C SER A 254 12.26 15.57 -10.54
N LYS A 255 13.55 15.88 -10.54
CA LYS A 255 14.22 16.78 -9.61
C LYS A 255 15.12 17.74 -10.40
N PRO A 256 15.53 18.89 -9.85
CA PRO A 256 16.43 19.83 -10.54
C PRO A 256 17.72 19.16 -11.05
N GLU A 257 18.25 18.18 -10.31
CA GLU A 257 19.48 17.45 -10.68
C GLU A 257 19.32 16.67 -11.99
N HIS A 258 18.10 16.16 -12.25
CA HIS A 258 17.83 15.42 -13.47
C HIS A 258 17.85 16.31 -14.71
N PHE A 259 17.38 17.55 -14.59
CA PHE A 259 17.47 18.53 -15.66
C PHE A 259 18.93 18.86 -15.94
N ALA A 260 19.71 19.17 -14.92
CA ALA A 260 21.13 19.46 -15.08
C ALA A 260 21.92 18.29 -15.74
N ALA A 261 21.52 17.03 -15.43
CA ALA A 261 22.22 15.86 -15.93
C ALA A 261 21.77 15.41 -17.33
N PHE A 262 20.47 15.49 -17.63
CA PHE A 262 19.89 14.81 -18.80
C PHE A 262 19.21 15.76 -19.80
N LEU A 263 18.88 17.00 -19.38
CA LEU A 263 18.15 17.95 -20.23
C LEU A 263 18.53 19.41 -19.85
N PRO A 264 19.85 19.76 -19.93
CA PRO A 264 20.37 21.01 -19.37
C PRO A 264 19.88 22.29 -20.05
N GLU A 265 19.21 22.18 -21.20
CA GLU A 265 18.57 23.31 -21.89
C GLU A 265 17.32 23.85 -21.17
N TYR A 266 16.79 23.15 -20.14
CA TYR A 266 15.65 23.58 -19.33
C TYR A 266 16.07 23.77 -17.88
N SER A 267 15.59 24.84 -17.27
CA SER A 267 15.81 25.12 -15.85
C SER A 267 14.97 24.24 -14.91
N GLY A 268 13.93 23.59 -15.43
CA GLY A 268 13.04 22.71 -14.67
C GLY A 268 11.80 22.27 -15.44
N LEU A 269 10.93 21.55 -14.72
CA LEU A 269 9.75 20.91 -15.31
C LEU A 269 8.73 21.91 -15.86
N ASP A 270 8.55 23.07 -15.21
CA ASP A 270 7.61 24.09 -15.65
C ASP A 270 8.00 24.68 -17.02
N GLU A 271 9.29 24.90 -17.24
CA GLU A 271 9.80 25.37 -18.54
C GLU A 271 9.62 24.29 -19.62
N LEU A 272 9.87 23.02 -19.30
CA LEU A 272 9.66 21.90 -20.20
C LEU A 272 8.18 21.78 -20.59
N LYS A 273 7.25 21.90 -19.62
CA LYS A 273 5.81 21.90 -19.84
C LYS A 273 5.39 23.06 -20.74
N ALA A 274 5.83 24.28 -20.42
CA ALA A 274 5.52 25.47 -21.22
C ALA A 274 6.02 25.35 -22.66
N HIS A 275 7.18 24.72 -22.90
CA HIS A 275 7.69 24.48 -24.25
C HIS A 275 6.81 23.44 -24.99
N TYR A 276 6.44 22.35 -24.32
CA TYR A 276 5.57 21.33 -24.92
C TYR A 276 4.20 21.90 -25.30
N GLU A 277 3.61 22.73 -24.44
CA GLU A 277 2.30 23.36 -24.66
C GLU A 277 2.33 24.43 -25.77
N ARG A 278 3.46 25.09 -25.97
CA ARG A 278 3.66 26.06 -27.05
C ARG A 278 3.90 25.42 -28.41
N GLY A 279 4.29 24.14 -28.45
CA GLY A 279 4.80 23.48 -29.63
C GLY A 279 6.31 23.65 -29.82
N GLY A 280 6.91 22.75 -30.59
CA GLY A 280 8.35 22.72 -30.86
C GLY A 280 9.10 21.60 -30.12
N LEU A 281 8.45 20.88 -29.21
CA LEU A 281 9.03 19.79 -28.44
C LEU A 281 8.28 18.48 -28.70
N GLY A 282 8.93 17.47 -29.28
CA GLY A 282 8.30 16.20 -29.59
C GLY A 282 8.24 15.22 -28.42
N ASP A 283 7.20 14.38 -28.36
CA ASP A 283 6.95 13.36 -27.33
C ASP A 283 8.14 12.45 -27.05
N VAL A 284 8.85 12.03 -28.09
CA VAL A 284 10.01 11.14 -27.96
C VAL A 284 11.11 11.76 -27.10
N THR A 285 11.31 13.08 -27.17
CA THR A 285 12.31 13.79 -26.36
C THR A 285 11.89 13.77 -24.89
N VAL A 286 10.63 14.08 -24.59
CA VAL A 286 10.08 14.06 -23.22
C VAL A 286 10.12 12.65 -22.64
N LYS A 287 9.74 11.63 -23.42
CA LYS A 287 9.82 10.22 -23.00
C LYS A 287 11.24 9.75 -22.73
N LYS A 288 12.22 10.17 -23.54
CA LYS A 288 13.63 9.87 -23.30
C LYS A 288 14.10 10.50 -22.00
N PHE A 289 13.72 11.74 -21.73
CA PHE A 289 14.02 12.40 -20.45
C PHE A 289 13.38 11.65 -19.28
N LEU A 290 12.07 11.35 -19.36
CA LEU A 290 11.40 10.54 -18.33
C LEU A 290 12.10 9.20 -18.11
N ASN A 291 12.51 8.50 -19.18
CA ASN A 291 13.24 7.25 -19.02
C ASN A 291 14.55 7.45 -18.24
N SER A 292 15.32 8.51 -18.52
CA SER A 292 16.56 8.81 -17.78
C SER A 292 16.28 9.06 -16.30
N VAL A 293 15.23 9.84 -15.98
CA VAL A 293 14.78 10.08 -14.62
C VAL A 293 14.38 8.76 -13.92
N MET A 294 13.56 7.94 -14.58
CA MET A 294 13.10 6.65 -14.02
C MET A 294 14.27 5.67 -13.80
N GLN A 295 15.25 5.64 -14.72
CA GLN A 295 16.44 4.81 -14.56
C GLN A 295 17.24 5.22 -13.33
N GLU A 296 17.44 6.52 -13.12
CA GLU A 296 18.20 7.06 -11.99
C GLU A 296 17.49 6.81 -10.65
N GLU A 297 16.17 7.11 -10.58
CA GLU A 297 15.39 6.95 -9.36
C GLU A 297 15.18 5.49 -8.96
N LEU A 298 15.04 4.58 -9.92
CA LEU A 298 14.78 3.17 -9.63
C LEU A 298 16.07 2.32 -9.55
N ARG A 299 17.22 2.82 -10.00
CA ARG A 299 18.50 2.09 -9.92
C ARG A 299 18.82 1.63 -8.51
N PRO A 300 18.82 2.48 -7.46
CA PRO A 300 19.15 2.04 -6.11
C PRO A 300 18.15 1.04 -5.53
N ILE A 301 16.90 1.08 -5.98
CA ILE A 301 15.88 0.10 -5.59
C ILE A 301 16.19 -1.25 -6.24
N ARG A 302 16.51 -1.28 -7.53
CA ARG A 302 16.88 -2.53 -8.24
C ARG A 302 18.13 -3.17 -7.63
N GLU A 303 19.18 -2.39 -7.38
CA GLU A 303 20.44 -2.88 -6.79
C GLU A 303 20.19 -3.51 -5.41
N ARG A 304 19.42 -2.84 -4.53
CA ARG A 304 19.05 -3.42 -3.23
C ARG A 304 18.19 -4.67 -3.39
N ARG A 305 17.27 -4.67 -4.37
CA ARG A 305 16.41 -5.83 -4.61
C ARG A 305 17.20 -7.05 -5.06
N GLU A 306 18.17 -6.87 -5.96
CA GLU A 306 19.08 -7.92 -6.41
C GLU A 306 19.93 -8.45 -5.26
N MET A 307 20.46 -7.57 -4.42
CA MET A 307 21.21 -7.95 -3.21
C MET A 307 20.36 -8.86 -2.30
N TRP A 308 19.11 -8.47 -2.00
CA TRP A 308 18.22 -9.25 -1.15
C TRP A 308 17.73 -10.53 -1.84
N ALA A 309 17.52 -10.53 -3.15
CA ALA A 309 17.18 -11.71 -3.92
C ALA A 309 18.27 -12.79 -3.86
N GLY A 310 19.54 -12.39 -3.75
CA GLY A 310 20.66 -13.30 -3.47
C GLY A 310 20.67 -13.88 -2.04
N ARG A 311 19.83 -13.36 -1.13
CA ARG A 311 19.79 -13.68 0.30
C ARG A 311 18.39 -14.16 0.75
N LEU A 312 17.68 -14.90 -0.09
CA LEU A 312 16.30 -15.35 0.19
C LEU A 312 16.11 -16.09 1.52
N PRO A 313 17.04 -16.96 1.97
CA PRO A 313 16.91 -17.59 3.30
C PRO A 313 16.87 -16.57 4.44
N GLU A 314 17.61 -15.48 4.33
CA GLU A 314 17.60 -14.40 5.31
C GLU A 314 16.28 -13.61 5.27
N VAL A 315 15.76 -13.31 4.09
CA VAL A 315 14.45 -12.67 3.93
C VAL A 315 13.35 -13.54 4.55
N TYR A 316 13.40 -14.86 4.34
CA TYR A 316 12.46 -15.77 4.94
C TYR A 316 12.54 -15.75 6.48
N GLU A 317 13.76 -15.75 7.03
CA GLU A 317 13.97 -15.70 8.48
C GLU A 317 13.51 -14.37 9.08
N LEU A 318 13.74 -13.25 8.41
CA LEU A 318 13.20 -11.94 8.80
C LEU A 318 11.68 -11.95 8.91
N LEU A 319 10.98 -12.55 7.95
CA LEU A 319 9.53 -12.68 7.98
C LEU A 319 9.07 -13.62 9.11
N ARG A 320 9.80 -14.73 9.36
CA ARG A 320 9.47 -15.66 10.43
C ARG A 320 9.58 -15.00 11.80
N VAL A 321 10.71 -14.37 12.10
CA VAL A 321 10.96 -13.66 13.35
C VAL A 321 9.99 -12.48 13.52
N GLY A 322 9.77 -11.72 12.46
CA GLY A 322 8.80 -10.60 12.47
C GLY A 322 7.39 -11.08 12.76
N SER A 323 6.97 -12.22 12.19
CA SER A 323 5.65 -12.81 12.46
C SER A 323 5.52 -13.30 13.90
N GLU A 324 6.54 -13.91 14.47
CA GLU A 324 6.55 -14.32 15.89
C GLU A 324 6.43 -13.11 16.82
N LYS A 325 7.18 -12.04 16.55
CA LYS A 325 7.07 -10.78 17.32
C LYS A 325 5.69 -10.14 17.19
N ALA A 326 5.15 -10.08 15.97
CA ALA A 326 3.82 -9.54 15.72
C ALA A 326 2.74 -10.37 16.41
N ARG A 327 2.85 -11.71 16.37
CA ARG A 327 1.93 -12.63 17.05
C ARG A 327 1.93 -12.43 18.56
N ALA A 328 3.11 -12.31 19.18
CA ALA A 328 3.20 -12.06 20.62
C ALA A 328 2.47 -10.77 21.02
N LYS A 329 2.56 -9.71 20.21
CA LYS A 329 1.84 -8.46 20.44
C LYS A 329 0.32 -8.63 20.27
N ALA A 330 -0.12 -9.30 19.21
CA ALA A 330 -1.54 -9.57 18.95
C ALA A 330 -2.17 -10.47 20.04
N ALA A 331 -1.43 -11.47 20.53
CA ALA A 331 -1.88 -12.34 21.62
C ALA A 331 -2.10 -11.56 22.92
N GLN A 332 -1.23 -10.59 23.24
CA GLN A 332 -1.43 -9.70 24.38
C GLN A 332 -2.74 -8.90 24.24
N THR A 333 -2.97 -8.27 23.10
CA THR A 333 -4.20 -7.50 22.85
C THR A 333 -5.44 -8.40 22.89
N LEU A 334 -5.35 -9.62 22.34
CA LEU A 334 -6.45 -10.57 22.40
C LEU A 334 -6.79 -10.97 23.85
N ALA A 335 -5.79 -11.14 24.71
CA ALA A 335 -6.00 -11.41 26.14
C ALA A 335 -6.73 -10.23 26.81
N GLU A 336 -6.32 -8.98 26.53
CA GLU A 336 -6.98 -7.76 27.03
C GLU A 336 -8.46 -7.70 26.55
N VAL A 337 -8.74 -8.05 25.29
CA VAL A 337 -10.09 -8.10 24.73
C VAL A 337 -10.92 -9.18 25.40
N ARG A 338 -10.40 -10.39 25.59
CA ARG A 338 -11.09 -11.48 26.28
C ARG A 338 -11.42 -11.12 27.73
N TYR A 339 -10.48 -10.48 28.43
CA TYR A 339 -10.70 -9.99 29.78
C TYR A 339 -11.84 -8.95 29.84
N ALA A 340 -11.79 -7.94 28.97
CA ALA A 340 -12.82 -6.91 28.88
C ALA A 340 -14.22 -7.50 28.57
N MET A 341 -14.27 -8.52 27.69
CA MET A 341 -15.50 -9.23 27.34
C MET A 341 -15.95 -10.25 28.41
N ARG A 342 -15.11 -10.50 29.44
CA ARG A 342 -15.36 -11.51 30.50
C ARG A 342 -15.51 -12.93 29.95
N ILE A 343 -14.68 -13.31 28.98
CA ILE A 343 -14.64 -14.64 28.37
C ILE A 343 -13.32 -15.38 28.64
N ASP A 344 -12.58 -14.93 29.60
CA ASP A 344 -11.35 -15.48 30.18
C ASP A 344 -11.61 -16.44 31.35
N TYR A 345 -12.63 -17.27 31.22
CA TYR A 345 -13.32 -18.05 32.26
C TYR A 345 -12.44 -18.78 33.27
N PHE A 346 -11.27 -19.21 32.88
CA PHE A 346 -10.38 -20.02 33.73
C PHE A 346 -9.25 -19.25 34.40
N GLU A 347 -9.13 -17.94 34.09
CA GLU A 347 -8.01 -17.14 34.57
C GLU A 347 -8.34 -16.36 35.87
N ASP A 348 -9.58 -15.96 36.07
CA ASP A 348 -9.99 -15.15 37.24
C ASP A 348 -10.79 -15.89 38.32
N GLY A 349 -11.25 -17.12 38.05
CA GLY A 349 -12.07 -17.91 38.96
C GLY A 349 -13.46 -17.33 39.29
N ASN A 350 -13.87 -16.24 38.66
CA ASN A 350 -15.15 -15.56 38.94
C ASN A 350 -16.37 -16.37 38.47
N LEU A 351 -16.15 -17.31 37.53
CA LEU A 351 -17.20 -18.21 37.07
C LEU A 351 -17.76 -19.11 38.19
N LEU A 352 -16.98 -19.32 39.26
CA LEU A 352 -17.36 -20.19 40.39
C LEU A 352 -18.05 -19.41 41.52
N LYS A 353 -18.15 -18.10 41.42
CA LYS A 353 -18.82 -17.23 42.37
C LYS A 353 -20.21 -16.87 41.88
#